data_c1faa049ba0c713e06cb69d79a2184ae
#
_entry.id   c1faa049ba0c713e06cb69d79a2184ae
#
_cell.length_a   1.000
_cell.length_b   1.000
_cell.length_c   1.000
_cell.angle_alpha   90.00
_cell.angle_beta   90.00
_cell.angle_gamma   90.00
#
_symmetry.space_group_name_H-M   'P 1'
#
loop_
_entity.id
_entity.type
_entity.pdbx_description
1 polymer ?
#
loop_
_entity_poly.entity_id
_entity_poly.type
_entity_poly.pdbx_seq_one_letter_code
_entity_poly.pdbx_strand_id
1 'polypeptide(L)'
;LSSIIPAWTYTGILIKSCARMGKMPVTYETIGLPGGYPRIQQYQAKGIFWIDYTPDTSDTSPASDLGAAFAHDVAATLRRVEKEERARLDQAGQWAAQSLKNGKTVYMCCMGHFMPDAIGKSEIAGKFKVNTWNSGFTSLTPPSDPIAAGDLAIHIGYQHPPHGLFERALPAGAKVVCVDLLQHRDSKSDPNVIWIDPMWPWDDAVVRLKGYDIPMLPPSGIVNSAIAWEIYRLAIS
;
A
#
# COMPACT_ATOMS: atom_id res chain seq x y z
N LEU A 1 -3.81 11.55 3.96
CA LEU A 1 -2.44 11.61 3.41
C LEU A 1 -1.61 12.73 4.03
N SER A 2 -2.21 13.89 4.34
CA SER A 2 -1.50 15.06 4.86
C SER A 2 -0.74 14.83 6.17
N SER A 3 -1.10 13.84 6.97
CA SER A 3 -0.43 13.52 8.25
C SER A 3 0.57 12.39 8.14
N ILE A 4 0.42 11.49 7.17
CA ILE A 4 1.26 10.29 7.06
C ILE A 4 2.65 10.65 6.51
N ILE A 5 2.73 11.49 5.48
CA ILE A 5 4.02 11.91 4.90
C ILE A 5 4.88 12.64 5.94
N PRO A 6 4.37 13.66 6.67
CA PRO A 6 5.14 14.28 7.75
C PRO A 6 5.58 13.31 8.84
N ALA A 7 4.74 12.35 9.22
CA ALA A 7 5.09 11.37 10.24
C ALA A 7 6.29 10.50 9.80
N TRP A 8 6.29 9.97 8.60
CA TRP A 8 7.41 9.20 8.07
C TRP A 8 8.66 10.04 7.80
N THR A 9 8.48 11.30 7.36
CA THR A 9 9.59 12.25 7.24
C THR A 9 10.26 12.49 8.60
N TYR A 10 9.46 12.71 9.65
CA TYR A 10 9.97 12.85 11.02
C TYR A 10 10.65 11.56 11.51
N THR A 11 10.09 10.39 11.20
CA THR A 11 10.71 9.10 11.52
C THR A 11 12.10 8.98 10.89
N GLY A 12 12.26 9.39 9.64
CA GLY A 12 13.57 9.42 8.96
C GLY A 12 14.58 10.33 9.66
N ILE A 13 14.15 11.51 10.09
CA ILE A 13 14.98 12.45 10.85
C ILE A 13 15.41 11.82 12.18
N LEU A 14 14.50 11.20 12.90
CA LEU A 14 14.75 10.53 14.17
C LEU A 14 15.77 9.38 14.00
N ILE A 15 15.57 8.51 13.01
CA ILE A 15 16.47 7.41 12.71
C ILE A 15 17.89 7.91 12.47
N LYS A 16 18.07 8.91 11.59
CA LYS A 16 19.39 9.46 11.28
C LYS A 16 20.04 10.14 12.49
N SER A 17 19.23 10.80 13.32
CA SER A 17 19.71 11.44 14.56
C SER A 17 20.22 10.41 15.57
N CYS A 18 19.47 9.32 15.77
CA CYS A 18 19.89 8.22 16.65
C CYS A 18 21.13 7.49 16.14
N ALA A 19 21.18 7.23 14.82
CA ALA A 19 22.33 6.60 14.19
C ALA A 19 23.62 7.41 14.39
N ARG A 20 23.56 8.73 14.33
CA ARG A 20 24.70 9.63 14.65
C ARG A 20 25.18 9.53 16.09
N MET A 21 24.31 9.16 17.01
CA MET A 21 24.66 8.91 18.41
C MET A 21 25.13 7.46 18.65
N GLY A 22 25.35 6.69 17.59
CA GLY A 22 25.81 5.30 17.68
C GLY A 22 24.71 4.30 18.05
N LYS A 23 23.43 4.70 17.97
CA LYS A 23 22.27 3.87 18.31
C LYS A 23 21.28 3.86 17.16
N MET A 24 21.17 2.73 16.48
CA MET A 24 20.16 2.55 15.44
C MET A 24 18.86 2.04 16.08
N PRO A 25 17.72 2.75 15.95
CA PRO A 25 16.45 2.24 16.40
C PRO A 25 16.10 0.94 15.66
N VAL A 26 15.51 0.00 16.35
CA VAL A 26 14.92 -1.18 15.69
C VAL A 26 13.70 -0.69 14.91
N THR A 27 13.85 -0.65 13.60
CA THR A 27 12.76 -0.31 12.68
C THR A 27 11.99 -1.57 12.30
N TYR A 28 10.73 -1.40 11.93
CA TYR A 28 9.97 -2.48 11.34
C TYR A 28 10.59 -2.85 9.99
N GLU A 29 10.99 -4.11 9.86
CA GLU A 29 11.55 -4.65 8.62
C GLU A 29 10.44 -5.31 7.82
N THR A 30 10.43 -5.06 6.52
CA THR A 30 9.43 -5.66 5.65
C THR A 30 9.61 -7.18 5.57
N ILE A 31 8.51 -7.88 5.48
CA ILE A 31 8.50 -9.33 5.26
C ILE A 31 9.02 -9.72 3.88
N GLY A 32 9.08 -8.78 2.93
CA GLY A 32 9.67 -8.97 1.60
C GLY A 32 11.20 -9.10 1.61
N LEU A 33 11.86 -8.70 2.71
CA LEU A 33 13.31 -8.87 2.85
C LEU A 33 13.65 -10.25 3.41
N PRO A 34 14.58 -10.99 2.78
CA PRO A 34 15.08 -12.24 3.33
C PRO A 34 15.61 -12.04 4.76
N GLY A 35 15.04 -12.75 5.72
CA GLY A 35 15.42 -12.65 7.13
C GLY A 35 14.82 -11.49 7.91
N GLY A 36 14.04 -10.59 7.30
CA GLY A 36 13.41 -9.45 7.98
C GLY A 36 12.47 -9.88 9.11
N TYR A 37 11.51 -10.73 8.80
CA TYR A 37 10.57 -11.20 9.82
C TYR A 37 11.22 -11.97 10.99
N PRO A 38 12.13 -12.94 10.78
CA PRO A 38 12.87 -13.58 11.88
C PRO A 38 13.66 -12.58 12.73
N ARG A 39 14.25 -11.56 12.14
CA ARG A 39 15.00 -10.52 12.86
C ARG A 39 14.07 -9.68 13.74
N ILE A 40 12.91 -9.26 13.26
CA ILE A 40 11.89 -8.57 14.07
C ILE A 40 11.48 -9.42 15.26
N GLN A 41 11.16 -10.69 15.03
CA GLN A 41 10.80 -11.61 16.11
C GLN A 41 11.91 -11.74 17.16
N GLN A 42 13.16 -11.83 16.72
CA GLN A 42 14.31 -11.91 17.62
C GLN A 42 14.45 -10.65 18.49
N TYR A 43 14.27 -9.45 17.89
CA TYR A 43 14.34 -8.19 18.62
C TYR A 43 13.20 -8.08 19.63
N GLN A 44 11.99 -8.42 19.24
CA GLN A 44 10.81 -8.41 20.12
C GLN A 44 10.97 -9.40 21.29
N ALA A 45 11.41 -10.63 21.02
CA ALA A 45 11.60 -11.65 22.05
C ALA A 45 12.67 -11.26 23.08
N LYS A 46 13.66 -10.47 22.67
CA LYS A 46 14.76 -10.02 23.54
C LYS A 46 14.52 -8.63 24.14
N GLY A 47 13.42 -7.96 23.82
CA GLY A 47 13.15 -6.59 24.27
C GLY A 47 14.18 -5.57 23.77
N ILE A 48 14.72 -5.79 22.55
CA ILE A 48 15.72 -4.90 21.94
C ILE A 48 15.00 -3.78 21.22
N PHE A 49 15.25 -2.53 21.62
CA PHE A 49 14.68 -1.34 20.99
C PHE A 49 15.68 -0.57 20.10
N TRP A 50 16.96 -0.83 20.26
CA TRP A 50 18.04 -0.29 19.43
C TRP A 50 19.20 -1.26 19.37
N ILE A 51 19.99 -1.13 18.33
CA ILE A 51 21.25 -1.84 18.12
C ILE A 51 22.40 -0.83 18.08
N ASP A 52 23.59 -1.29 18.46
CA ASP A 52 24.80 -0.47 18.30
C ASP A 52 25.09 -0.27 16.82
N TYR A 53 25.39 0.96 16.47
CA TYR A 53 25.66 1.38 15.09
C TYR A 53 26.95 2.20 15.07
N THR A 54 27.83 1.91 14.12
CA THR A 54 29.04 2.73 13.91
C THR A 54 28.70 3.88 12.97
N PRO A 55 28.63 5.13 13.47
CA PRO A 55 28.30 6.27 12.63
C PRO A 55 29.32 6.45 11.51
N ASP A 56 28.83 6.76 10.32
CA ASP A 56 29.70 7.25 9.25
C ASP A 56 30.14 8.69 9.57
N THR A 57 31.37 8.83 10.06
CA THR A 57 31.92 10.15 10.42
C THR A 57 32.16 11.05 9.22
N SER A 58 32.12 10.50 7.99
CA SER A 58 32.22 11.30 6.76
C SER A 58 30.86 11.88 6.34
N ASP A 59 29.74 11.39 6.89
CA ASP A 59 28.40 11.91 6.62
C ASP A 59 28.14 13.18 7.44
N THR A 60 28.39 14.32 6.85
CA THR A 60 28.12 15.64 7.42
C THR A 60 26.73 16.19 7.05
N SER A 61 25.96 15.45 6.22
CA SER A 61 24.64 15.89 5.76
C SER A 61 23.64 16.00 6.91
N PRO A 62 22.69 16.95 6.91
CA PRO A 62 21.77 17.14 8.02
C PRO A 62 20.89 15.89 8.27
N ALA A 63 20.40 15.71 9.48
CA ALA A 63 19.51 14.57 9.83
C ALA A 63 18.21 14.60 9.02
N SER A 64 17.79 15.78 8.57
CA SER A 64 16.60 15.98 7.72
C SER A 64 16.69 15.30 6.35
N ASP A 65 17.89 14.99 5.86
CA ASP A 65 18.07 14.43 4.51
C ASP A 65 17.41 13.07 4.33
N LEU A 66 17.42 12.21 5.36
CA LEU A 66 16.76 10.92 5.26
C LEU A 66 15.23 11.06 5.13
N GLY A 67 14.65 12.00 5.88
CA GLY A 67 13.23 12.34 5.75
C GLY A 67 12.90 13.01 4.41
N ALA A 68 13.77 13.90 3.93
CA ALA A 68 13.62 14.54 2.63
C ALA A 68 13.72 13.53 1.48
N ALA A 69 14.66 12.57 1.54
CA ALA A 69 14.77 11.50 0.58
C ALA A 69 13.48 10.67 0.51
N PHE A 70 12.92 10.30 1.66
CA PHE A 70 11.64 9.60 1.71
C PHE A 70 10.53 10.40 1.01
N ALA A 71 10.36 11.67 1.35
CA ALA A 71 9.30 12.51 0.77
C ALA A 71 9.50 12.67 -0.75
N HIS A 72 10.75 12.80 -1.20
CA HIS A 72 11.10 12.88 -2.61
C HIS A 72 10.73 11.58 -3.37
N ASP A 73 11.10 10.42 -2.82
CA ASP A 73 10.88 9.13 -3.48
C ASP A 73 9.39 8.77 -3.54
N VAL A 74 8.63 9.07 -2.46
CA VAL A 74 7.17 8.93 -2.48
C VAL A 74 6.54 9.84 -3.54
N ALA A 75 6.96 11.11 -3.60
CA ALA A 75 6.43 12.04 -4.60
C ALA A 75 6.81 11.61 -6.04
N ALA A 76 8.01 11.06 -6.25
CA ALA A 76 8.42 10.52 -7.55
C ALA A 76 7.57 9.30 -7.93
N THR A 77 7.33 8.40 -7.01
CA THR A 77 6.46 7.22 -7.22
C THR A 77 5.03 7.63 -7.57
N LEU A 78 4.45 8.57 -6.84
CA LEU A 78 3.11 9.09 -7.13
C LEU A 78 3.01 9.70 -8.52
N ARG A 79 4.01 10.50 -8.94
CA ARG A 79 4.06 11.07 -10.30
C ARG A 79 4.17 9.99 -11.38
N ARG A 80 4.92 8.91 -11.11
CA ARG A 80 5.00 7.77 -12.03
C ARG A 80 3.67 7.06 -12.16
N VAL A 81 3.01 6.74 -11.05
CA VAL A 81 1.67 6.13 -11.05
C VAL A 81 0.69 7.00 -11.82
N GLU A 82 0.66 8.30 -11.55
CA GLU A 82 -0.21 9.21 -12.28
C GLU A 82 0.04 9.20 -13.79
N LYS A 83 1.30 9.19 -14.20
CA LYS A 83 1.70 9.22 -15.61
C LYS A 83 1.45 7.88 -16.33
N GLU A 84 1.86 6.77 -15.71
CA GLU A 84 1.94 5.46 -16.37
C GLU A 84 0.64 4.66 -16.20
N GLU A 85 -0.12 4.91 -15.13
CA GLU A 85 -1.35 4.21 -14.81
C GLU A 85 -2.62 5.05 -15.03
N ARG A 86 -2.51 6.29 -15.54
CA ARG A 86 -3.64 7.21 -15.72
C ARG A 86 -4.84 6.58 -16.42
N ALA A 87 -4.62 5.93 -17.55
CA ALA A 87 -5.69 5.31 -18.31
C ALA A 87 -6.42 4.18 -17.54
N ARG A 88 -5.68 3.40 -16.75
CA ARG A 88 -6.24 2.34 -15.91
C ARG A 88 -6.97 2.89 -14.70
N LEU A 89 -6.46 3.97 -14.10
CA LEU A 89 -7.15 4.68 -13.02
C LEU A 89 -8.47 5.27 -13.51
N ASP A 90 -8.47 5.91 -14.67
CA ASP A 90 -9.70 6.45 -15.30
C ASP A 90 -10.71 5.34 -15.57
N GLN A 91 -10.26 4.21 -16.11
CA GLN A 91 -11.13 3.06 -16.38
C GLN A 91 -11.68 2.46 -15.07
N ALA A 92 -10.86 2.34 -14.02
CA ALA A 92 -11.30 1.86 -12.71
C ALA A 92 -12.35 2.80 -12.08
N GLY A 93 -12.13 4.11 -12.16
CA GLY A 93 -13.10 5.12 -11.74
C GLY A 93 -14.40 5.05 -12.51
N GLN A 94 -14.35 4.91 -13.85
CA GLN A 94 -15.52 4.72 -14.69
C GLN A 94 -16.31 3.45 -14.33
N TRP A 95 -15.63 2.35 -14.04
CA TRP A 95 -16.29 1.13 -13.61
C TRP A 95 -16.97 1.31 -12.25
N ALA A 96 -16.32 1.99 -11.31
CA ALA A 96 -16.90 2.30 -10.01
C ALA A 96 -18.14 3.21 -10.17
N ALA A 97 -18.03 4.29 -10.96
CA ALA A 97 -19.15 5.18 -11.26
C ALA A 97 -20.32 4.44 -11.89
N GLN A 98 -20.06 3.55 -12.86
CA GLN A 98 -21.09 2.77 -13.52
C GLN A 98 -21.80 1.80 -12.57
N SER A 99 -21.05 1.11 -11.68
CA SER A 99 -21.64 0.26 -10.66
C SER A 99 -22.54 1.06 -9.72
N LEU A 100 -22.08 2.19 -9.21
CA LEU A 100 -22.86 3.08 -8.34
C LEU A 100 -24.12 3.60 -9.03
N LYS A 101 -24.01 4.08 -10.27
CA LYS A 101 -25.14 4.56 -11.08
C LYS A 101 -26.21 3.49 -11.29
N ASN A 102 -25.81 2.24 -11.43
CA ASN A 102 -26.71 1.10 -11.60
C ASN A 102 -27.23 0.54 -10.26
N GLY A 103 -27.02 1.23 -9.14
CA GLY A 103 -27.45 0.80 -7.82
C GLY A 103 -26.68 -0.41 -7.28
N LYS A 104 -25.52 -0.72 -7.85
CA LYS A 104 -24.65 -1.82 -7.46
C LYS A 104 -23.65 -1.42 -6.38
N THR A 105 -22.96 -2.39 -5.85
CA THR A 105 -21.97 -2.19 -4.78
C THR A 105 -20.55 -2.13 -5.34
N VAL A 106 -19.76 -1.22 -4.80
CA VAL A 106 -18.30 -1.20 -4.98
C VAL A 106 -17.68 -1.70 -3.67
N TYR A 107 -17.02 -2.84 -3.74
CA TYR A 107 -16.24 -3.40 -2.63
C TYR A 107 -14.79 -2.97 -2.77
N MET A 108 -14.22 -2.35 -1.76
CA MET A 108 -12.80 -1.99 -1.71
C MET A 108 -12.13 -2.72 -0.55
N CYS A 109 -11.26 -3.65 -0.89
CA CYS A 109 -10.46 -4.42 0.04
C CYS A 109 -9.05 -3.89 0.07
N CYS A 110 -8.58 -3.53 1.23
CA CYS A 110 -7.21 -3.07 1.41
C CYS A 110 -6.45 -4.03 2.30
N MET A 111 -5.32 -4.53 1.80
CA MET A 111 -4.40 -5.36 2.56
C MET A 111 -3.20 -4.52 2.99
N GLY A 112 -2.67 -4.77 4.18
CA GLY A 112 -1.50 -4.07 4.71
C GLY A 112 -1.85 -2.91 5.64
N HIS A 113 -0.96 -1.92 5.69
CA HIS A 113 -1.01 -0.82 6.67
C HIS A 113 -1.97 0.31 6.29
N PHE A 114 -2.79 0.09 5.29
CA PHE A 114 -3.62 1.12 4.71
C PHE A 114 -5.09 0.94 5.10
N MET A 115 -5.71 2.02 5.56
CA MET A 115 -7.11 2.07 5.97
C MET A 115 -7.81 3.29 5.36
N PRO A 116 -8.55 3.16 4.25
CA PRO A 116 -9.32 4.26 3.68
C PRO A 116 -10.67 4.44 4.41
N ASP A 117 -10.66 4.41 5.72
CA ASP A 117 -11.89 4.47 6.55
C ASP A 117 -12.77 5.67 6.22
N ALA A 118 -12.17 6.78 5.81
CA ALA A 118 -12.92 7.97 5.43
C ALA A 118 -13.77 7.75 4.15
N ILE A 119 -13.30 6.91 3.22
CA ILE A 119 -14.11 6.53 2.05
C ILE A 119 -15.32 5.72 2.50
N GLY A 120 -15.12 4.75 3.40
CA GLY A 120 -16.20 3.94 3.96
C GLY A 120 -17.18 4.71 4.86
N LYS A 121 -16.86 5.95 5.26
CA LYS A 121 -17.70 6.85 6.03
C LYS A 121 -18.29 8.00 5.20
N SER A 122 -18.07 8.01 3.89
CA SER A 122 -18.61 9.02 2.99
C SER A 122 -20.12 8.91 2.82
N GLU A 123 -20.74 9.90 2.17
CA GLU A 123 -22.18 9.92 1.88
C GLU A 123 -22.67 8.71 1.07
N ILE A 124 -21.78 8.08 0.31
CA ILE A 124 -22.06 6.87 -0.46
C ILE A 124 -21.56 5.58 0.22
N ALA A 125 -21.24 5.62 1.52
CA ALA A 125 -20.69 4.48 2.26
C ALA A 125 -21.54 3.20 2.16
N GLY A 126 -22.85 3.32 2.04
CA GLY A 126 -23.75 2.18 1.86
C GLY A 126 -23.55 1.43 0.55
N LYS A 127 -22.97 2.07 -0.48
CA LYS A 127 -22.70 1.52 -1.80
C LYS A 127 -21.20 1.30 -2.05
N PHE A 128 -20.35 2.04 -1.36
CA PHE A 128 -18.90 1.90 -1.39
C PHE A 128 -18.44 1.26 -0.09
N LYS A 129 -18.35 -0.06 -0.08
CA LYS A 129 -18.02 -0.85 1.12
C LYS A 129 -16.52 -1.06 1.22
N VAL A 130 -15.92 -0.53 2.27
CA VAL A 130 -14.46 -0.59 2.49
C VAL A 130 -14.15 -1.55 3.63
N ASN A 131 -13.12 -2.38 3.43
CA ASN A 131 -12.57 -3.31 4.42
C ASN A 131 -13.58 -4.23 5.10
N THR A 132 -14.59 -4.63 4.37
CA THR A 132 -15.54 -5.63 4.85
C THR A 132 -14.94 -7.05 4.84
N TRP A 133 -13.70 -7.20 4.35
CA TRP A 133 -13.00 -8.47 4.25
C TRP A 133 -11.92 -8.53 5.33
N ASN A 134 -11.96 -9.57 6.12
CA ASN A 134 -10.93 -9.79 7.13
C ASN A 134 -9.73 -10.44 6.42
N SER A 135 -8.72 -9.65 6.10
CA SER A 135 -7.53 -10.11 5.42
C SER A 135 -6.47 -10.58 6.41
N GLY A 136 -6.43 -11.86 6.68
CA GLY A 136 -5.17 -12.48 7.05
C GLY A 136 -4.25 -12.49 5.80
N PHE A 137 -2.94 -12.46 6.00
CA PHE A 137 -1.96 -12.48 4.90
C PHE A 137 -2.12 -13.65 3.90
N THR A 138 -2.90 -14.66 4.21
CA THR A 138 -3.01 -15.90 3.44
C THR A 138 -4.41 -16.25 2.97
N SER A 139 -5.46 -15.65 3.52
CA SER A 139 -6.83 -15.95 3.10
C SER A 139 -7.74 -14.75 3.31
N LEU A 140 -8.52 -14.43 2.30
CA LEU A 140 -9.64 -13.53 2.42
C LEU A 140 -10.85 -14.28 2.93
N THR A 141 -11.37 -13.80 4.04
CA THR A 141 -12.76 -14.05 4.34
C THR A 141 -13.57 -13.13 3.44
N PRO A 142 -14.40 -13.67 2.54
CA PRO A 142 -15.21 -12.85 1.67
C PRO A 142 -16.14 -11.96 2.51
N PRO A 143 -16.62 -10.84 1.94
CA PRO A 143 -17.69 -10.09 2.58
C PRO A 143 -18.85 -11.02 2.89
N SER A 144 -19.54 -10.76 3.98
CA SER A 144 -20.77 -11.47 4.35
C SER A 144 -21.82 -11.39 3.23
N ASP A 145 -21.76 -10.32 2.44
CA ASP A 145 -22.64 -10.13 1.30
C ASP A 145 -22.03 -10.76 0.05
N PRO A 146 -22.78 -11.58 -0.69
CA PRO A 146 -22.30 -12.15 -1.93
C PRO A 146 -22.07 -11.05 -2.98
N ILE A 147 -20.94 -11.15 -3.68
CA ILE A 147 -20.69 -10.32 -4.86
C ILE A 147 -21.70 -10.73 -5.93
N ALA A 148 -22.34 -9.75 -6.56
CA ALA A 148 -23.38 -9.95 -7.56
C ALA A 148 -22.99 -9.35 -8.92
N ALA A 149 -23.76 -9.70 -9.95
CA ALA A 149 -23.56 -9.16 -11.29
C ALA A 149 -23.67 -7.64 -11.32
N GLY A 150 -22.67 -7.00 -11.94
CA GLY A 150 -22.55 -5.55 -12.04
C GLY A 150 -21.90 -4.87 -10.83
N ASP A 151 -21.58 -5.61 -9.77
CA ASP A 151 -20.72 -5.10 -8.68
C ASP A 151 -19.29 -4.89 -9.17
N LEU A 152 -18.53 -4.12 -8.43
CA LEU A 152 -17.10 -3.94 -8.63
C LEU A 152 -16.35 -4.37 -7.37
N ALA A 153 -15.37 -5.24 -7.52
CA ALA A 153 -14.43 -5.60 -6.47
C ALA A 153 -13.08 -4.92 -6.73
N ILE A 154 -12.63 -4.09 -5.79
CA ILE A 154 -11.34 -3.41 -5.84
C ILE A 154 -10.46 -4.02 -4.75
N HIS A 155 -9.36 -4.63 -5.15
CA HIS A 155 -8.31 -5.08 -4.25
C HIS A 155 -7.15 -4.08 -4.29
N ILE A 156 -6.73 -3.61 -3.12
CA ILE A 156 -5.52 -2.81 -2.97
C ILE A 156 -4.55 -3.63 -2.12
N GLY A 157 -3.61 -4.26 -2.81
CA GLY A 157 -2.76 -5.30 -2.26
C GLY A 157 -1.46 -4.80 -1.68
N TYR A 158 -0.78 -5.73 -1.03
CA TYR A 158 0.57 -5.53 -0.51
C TYR A 158 1.54 -6.56 -1.10
N GLN A 159 1.11 -7.79 -1.30
CA GLN A 159 1.98 -8.86 -1.77
C GLN A 159 1.38 -9.72 -2.89
N HIS A 160 0.09 -9.95 -2.87
CA HIS A 160 -0.63 -10.71 -3.89
C HIS A 160 -2.14 -10.53 -3.71
N PRO A 161 -2.91 -10.72 -4.80
CA PRO A 161 -4.35 -10.75 -4.69
C PRO A 161 -4.81 -11.89 -3.77
N PRO A 162 -5.89 -11.67 -3.06
CA PRO A 162 -6.42 -12.68 -2.17
C PRO A 162 -6.94 -13.90 -2.94
N HIS A 163 -6.61 -15.08 -2.44
CA HIS A 163 -7.19 -16.32 -2.97
C HIS A 163 -8.71 -16.24 -2.98
N GLY A 164 -9.31 -16.62 -4.10
CA GLY A 164 -10.76 -16.66 -4.25
C GLY A 164 -11.42 -15.36 -4.70
N LEU A 165 -10.67 -14.25 -4.87
CA LEU A 165 -11.25 -13.01 -5.37
C LEU A 165 -11.80 -13.18 -6.80
N PHE A 166 -10.96 -13.64 -7.70
CA PHE A 166 -11.31 -13.83 -9.11
C PHE A 166 -12.35 -14.94 -9.29
N GLU A 167 -12.18 -16.04 -8.57
CA GLU A 167 -13.07 -17.21 -8.63
C GLU A 167 -14.49 -16.90 -8.13
N ARG A 168 -14.67 -15.84 -7.38
CA ARG A 168 -15.97 -15.40 -6.88
C ARG A 168 -16.55 -14.25 -7.68
N ALA A 169 -15.74 -13.23 -7.95
CA ALA A 169 -16.20 -12.02 -8.61
C ALA A 169 -16.54 -12.26 -10.09
N LEU A 170 -15.64 -12.91 -10.83
CA LEU A 170 -15.82 -13.06 -12.28
C LEU A 170 -16.99 -13.98 -12.65
N PRO A 171 -17.18 -15.17 -12.07
CA PRO A 171 -18.36 -16.00 -12.34
C PRO A 171 -19.66 -15.37 -11.89
N ALA A 172 -19.64 -14.48 -10.90
CA ALA A 172 -20.81 -13.72 -10.47
C ALA A 172 -21.19 -12.59 -11.43
N GLY A 173 -20.36 -12.32 -12.45
CA GLY A 173 -20.57 -11.20 -13.39
C GLY A 173 -20.16 -9.83 -12.84
N ALA A 174 -19.31 -9.81 -11.83
CA ALA A 174 -18.67 -8.60 -11.32
C ALA A 174 -17.37 -8.30 -12.07
N LYS A 175 -16.92 -7.05 -12.00
CA LYS A 175 -15.60 -6.64 -12.47
C LYS A 175 -14.60 -6.58 -11.31
N VAL A 176 -13.31 -6.66 -11.63
CA VAL A 176 -12.24 -6.63 -10.64
C VAL A 176 -11.19 -5.59 -11.00
N VAL A 177 -10.80 -4.79 -10.01
CA VAL A 177 -9.60 -3.94 -10.07
C VAL A 177 -8.61 -4.46 -9.06
N CYS A 178 -7.41 -4.79 -9.53
CA CYS A 178 -6.28 -5.19 -8.69
C CYS A 178 -5.22 -4.10 -8.70
N VAL A 179 -4.97 -3.50 -7.56
CA VAL A 179 -3.83 -2.62 -7.31
C VAL A 179 -2.77 -3.45 -6.60
N ASP A 180 -1.79 -3.90 -7.33
CA ASP A 180 -0.71 -4.75 -6.81
C ASP A 180 0.52 -4.69 -7.73
N LEU A 181 1.67 -5.08 -7.22
CA LEU A 181 2.91 -5.07 -7.99
C LEU A 181 2.81 -5.99 -9.21
N LEU A 182 3.35 -5.54 -10.34
CA LEU A 182 3.26 -6.26 -11.62
C LEU A 182 3.77 -7.71 -11.56
N GLN A 183 4.72 -8.00 -10.67
CA GLN A 183 5.23 -9.37 -10.49
C GLN A 183 4.17 -10.36 -10.00
N HIS A 184 3.05 -9.87 -9.45
CA HIS A 184 1.94 -10.70 -8.99
C HIS A 184 0.81 -10.80 -10.01
N ARG A 185 0.96 -10.10 -11.12
CA ARG A 185 -0.05 -10.11 -12.17
C ARG A 185 -0.17 -11.50 -12.78
N ASP A 186 -1.37 -12.07 -12.76
CA ASP A 186 -1.66 -13.25 -13.56
C ASP A 186 -1.48 -12.90 -15.05
N SER A 187 -0.82 -13.79 -15.78
CA SER A 187 -0.58 -13.65 -17.22
C SER A 187 -1.86 -13.72 -18.07
N LYS A 188 -2.96 -14.19 -17.50
CA LYS A 188 -4.25 -14.27 -18.18
C LYS A 188 -4.90 -12.89 -18.23
N SER A 189 -5.06 -12.36 -19.43
CA SER A 189 -5.86 -11.15 -19.64
C SER A 189 -7.35 -11.49 -19.60
N ASP A 190 -8.08 -10.94 -18.64
CA ASP A 190 -9.55 -10.99 -18.61
C ASP A 190 -10.06 -9.56 -18.84
N PRO A 191 -11.01 -9.32 -19.76
CA PRO A 191 -11.54 -7.99 -20.05
C PRO A 191 -12.29 -7.37 -18.86
N ASN A 192 -12.65 -8.17 -17.87
CA ASN A 192 -13.28 -7.71 -16.63
C ASN A 192 -12.28 -7.47 -15.49
N VAL A 193 -10.98 -7.52 -15.77
CA VAL A 193 -9.92 -7.30 -14.79
C VAL A 193 -9.02 -6.15 -15.21
N ILE A 194 -8.86 -5.16 -14.33
CA ILE A 194 -7.86 -4.10 -14.46
C ILE A 194 -6.76 -4.35 -13.43
N TRP A 195 -5.50 -4.33 -13.88
CA TRP A 195 -4.33 -4.30 -13.01
C TRP A 195 -3.72 -2.91 -13.02
N ILE A 196 -3.50 -2.34 -11.85
CA ILE A 196 -2.83 -1.05 -11.63
C ILE A 196 -1.56 -1.32 -10.84
N ASP A 197 -0.41 -0.90 -11.36
CA ASP A 197 0.87 -1.02 -10.66
C ASP A 197 1.05 0.17 -9.72
N PRO A 198 1.14 -0.02 -8.41
CA PRO A 198 1.43 1.06 -7.48
C PRO A 198 2.90 1.50 -7.50
N MET A 199 3.79 0.78 -8.20
CA MET A 199 5.18 1.14 -8.49
C MET A 199 6.10 1.38 -7.27
N TRP A 200 5.67 1.02 -6.07
CA TRP A 200 6.58 1.00 -4.93
C TRP A 200 7.43 -0.28 -4.95
N PRO A 201 8.65 -0.26 -4.36
CA PRO A 201 9.55 -1.42 -4.43
C PRO A 201 9.03 -2.60 -3.60
N TRP A 202 9.36 -3.82 -4.03
CA TRP A 202 8.93 -5.06 -3.37
C TRP A 202 9.25 -5.11 -1.87
N ASP A 203 10.42 -4.59 -1.49
CA ASP A 203 10.85 -4.52 -0.09
C ASP A 203 10.13 -3.43 0.71
N ASP A 204 9.18 -2.70 0.08
CA ASP A 204 8.39 -1.63 0.69
C ASP A 204 9.23 -0.69 1.56
N ALA A 205 10.38 -0.29 1.04
CA ALA A 205 11.29 0.59 1.74
C ALA A 205 12.12 1.40 0.73
N VAL A 206 12.19 2.72 0.90
CA VAL A 206 12.75 3.61 -0.13
C VAL A 206 14.00 4.36 0.30
N VAL A 207 14.36 4.36 1.59
CA VAL A 207 15.55 5.05 2.05
C VAL A 207 16.60 4.10 2.61
N ARG A 208 17.87 4.45 2.42
CA ARG A 208 19.00 3.67 2.94
C ARG A 208 19.89 4.55 3.80
N LEU A 209 20.41 3.97 4.87
CA LEU A 209 21.44 4.58 5.70
C LEU A 209 22.75 3.84 5.45
N LYS A 210 23.83 4.59 5.18
CA LYS A 210 25.14 3.99 4.92
C LYS A 210 25.62 3.18 6.12
N GLY A 211 26.06 1.95 5.88
CA GLY A 211 26.45 1.03 6.95
C GLY A 211 25.32 0.30 7.65
N TYR A 212 24.07 0.53 7.23
CA TYR A 212 22.90 -0.25 7.65
C TYR A 212 22.38 -1.07 6.46
N ASP A 213 22.24 -2.37 6.66
CA ASP A 213 21.99 -3.33 5.57
C ASP A 213 20.53 -3.34 5.07
N ILE A 214 19.62 -2.72 5.82
CA ILE A 214 18.19 -2.76 5.57
C ILE A 214 17.70 -1.41 5.06
N PRO A 215 16.96 -1.36 3.95
CA PRO A 215 16.23 -0.17 3.55
C PRO A 215 15.05 0.07 4.50
N MET A 216 14.63 1.31 4.62
CA MET A 216 13.65 1.75 5.62
C MET A 216 12.59 2.65 5.00
N LEU A 217 11.54 2.91 5.76
CA LEU A 217 10.42 3.81 5.49
C LEU A 217 9.54 3.35 4.32
N PRO A 218 8.37 2.80 4.62
CA PRO A 218 7.48 2.19 3.64
C PRO A 218 6.68 3.24 2.86
N PRO A 219 6.73 3.21 1.51
CA PRO A 219 5.92 4.07 0.65
C PRO A 219 4.51 3.52 0.40
N SER A 220 4.30 2.21 0.53
CA SER A 220 3.09 1.51 0.08
C SER A 220 1.81 2.11 0.65
N GLY A 221 1.77 2.38 1.96
CA GLY A 221 0.59 2.93 2.62
C GLY A 221 0.16 4.28 2.04
N ILE A 222 1.09 5.12 1.61
CA ILE A 222 0.81 6.44 1.01
C ILE A 222 0.35 6.27 -0.43
N VAL A 223 1.08 5.49 -1.22
CA VAL A 223 0.79 5.30 -2.65
C VAL A 223 -0.55 4.59 -2.83
N ASN A 224 -0.78 3.50 -2.10
CA ASN A 224 -2.04 2.77 -2.14
C ASN A 224 -3.22 3.64 -1.70
N SER A 225 -3.02 4.49 -0.68
CA SER A 225 -4.02 5.48 -0.26
C SER A 225 -4.37 6.46 -1.38
N ALA A 226 -3.36 7.00 -2.05
CA ALA A 226 -3.57 7.95 -3.13
C ALA A 226 -4.36 7.32 -4.28
N ILE A 227 -4.03 6.08 -4.66
CA ILE A 227 -4.75 5.32 -5.68
C ILE A 227 -6.22 5.09 -5.27
N ALA A 228 -6.47 4.66 -4.02
CA ALA A 228 -7.82 4.46 -3.51
C ALA A 228 -8.66 5.74 -3.59
N TRP A 229 -8.10 6.86 -3.13
CA TRP A 229 -8.76 8.16 -3.18
C TRP A 229 -8.99 8.65 -4.61
N GLU A 230 -8.08 8.39 -5.52
CA GLU A 230 -8.25 8.77 -6.92
C GLU A 230 -9.37 7.97 -7.59
N ILE A 231 -9.42 6.65 -7.38
CA ILE A 231 -10.54 5.82 -7.88
C ILE A 231 -11.87 6.30 -7.28
N TYR A 232 -11.90 6.58 -5.96
CA TYR A 232 -13.10 7.11 -5.32
C TYR A 232 -13.53 8.46 -5.91
N ARG A 233 -12.60 9.41 -6.04
CA ARG A 233 -12.86 10.73 -6.63
C ARG A 233 -13.45 10.61 -8.04
N LEU A 234 -12.85 9.75 -8.88
CA LEU A 234 -13.32 9.50 -10.24
C LEU A 234 -14.71 8.82 -10.28
N ALA A 235 -15.03 8.06 -9.25
CA ALA A 235 -16.33 7.37 -9.16
C ALA A 235 -17.48 8.31 -8.81
N ILE A 236 -17.21 9.44 -8.15
CA ILE A 236 -18.23 10.39 -7.66
C ILE A 236 -18.25 11.71 -8.44
N SER A 237 -17.29 11.94 -9.36
CA SER A 237 -17.27 13.10 -10.25
C SER A 237 -18.21 12.91 -11.43
#